data_95742026ff7c2c7cde759a443e067385
#
_entry.id   95742026ff7c2c7cde759a443e067385
#
_cell.length_a   1.000
_cell.length_b   1.000
_cell.length_c   1.000
_cell.angle_alpha   90.00
_cell.angle_beta   90.00
_cell.angle_gamma   90.00
#
_symmetry.space_group_name_H-M   'P 1'
#
loop_
_entity.id
_entity.type
_entity.pdbx_description
1 polymer ?
#
loop_
_entity_poly.entity_id
_entity_poly.type
_entity_poly.pdbx_seq_one_letter_code
_entity_poly.pdbx_strand_id
1 'polypeptide(L)'
;MSEATIRLNGLVKRFAGMEKPAVARLDCTVKAGYVTGLVGPDGAGKTTLMRMLAGLMKPDEGSAEVIGLDPIASNSELHASLGYMPQKFGLYEDLTVLENLNLYADLRSVTGEARKETFARLLEFTALAPFTGRLAGKLSGGMKQKLGLACTLVGQPKVLLLDEPGVGVDPISRRELWQMVHTLAGDGMLILWSTSYLDEAEQCRDVLLMNEGELLYQGEPRALTQTMAGRSFLAHSEQENNRQLLQRLLKLPQVSDGMIQGRSVRMILAKGSSIDDLRSASALTQLDIEETAPRFEDAFIDLLGGAAFTQSPLGAILHTVDGTPDETVIEARQLTKKFGDFAATDHVNFTVKRGEIFGLLGPNGAGKSTTFKMMCGLLVPSSGKALVLNMDLKTSSGQARQHLGYMAQKFSLYGNLTVAQNLRFFSGVYGLRGRAQQDKITRMVDAFGLKAIADQATDALPLGFKQRLALACALMHEPDILFLDEPTSGVDPLTRREFWLHINSMVEKGVTVMVTTHFMDEAEYCDRIGLVYRGKLIASGTPDALKAQTADAEHTDPTMEHEIG
;
A
#
# COMPACT_ATOMS: atom_id res chain seq x y z
N MET A 1 9.26 -38.49 9.90
CA MET A 1 9.71 -37.22 10.51
C MET A 1 8.45 -36.43 10.85
N SER A 2 8.29 -35.91 12.08
CA SER A 2 7.13 -35.06 12.40
C SER A 2 7.18 -33.83 11.49
N GLU A 3 6.04 -33.52 10.86
CA GLU A 3 5.88 -32.32 10.03
C GLU A 3 6.21 -31.07 10.86
N ALA A 4 7.07 -30.18 10.36
CA ALA A 4 7.41 -28.96 11.08
C ALA A 4 6.15 -28.08 11.21
N THR A 5 5.83 -27.64 12.42
CA THR A 5 4.61 -26.89 12.72
C THR A 5 4.87 -25.72 13.65
N ILE A 6 4.01 -24.68 13.55
CA ILE A 6 3.79 -23.71 14.62
C ILE A 6 2.43 -24.02 15.22
N ARG A 7 2.32 -24.06 16.55
CA ARG A 7 1.06 -24.25 17.28
C ARG A 7 0.88 -23.14 18.30
N LEU A 8 -0.30 -22.56 18.33
CA LEU A 8 -0.71 -21.54 19.31
C LEU A 8 -1.88 -22.09 20.10
N ASN A 9 -1.82 -21.93 21.41
CA ASN A 9 -2.88 -22.37 22.33
C ASN A 9 -3.23 -21.20 23.27
N GLY A 10 -4.35 -20.52 23.01
CA GLY A 10 -4.87 -19.43 23.82
C GLY A 10 -3.90 -18.26 24.00
N LEU A 11 -3.08 -17.94 23.00
CA LEU A 11 -1.99 -16.96 23.08
C LEU A 11 -2.52 -15.54 23.26
N VAL A 12 -2.06 -14.83 24.29
CA VAL A 12 -2.48 -13.45 24.60
C VAL A 12 -1.27 -12.54 24.80
N LYS A 13 -1.39 -11.31 24.28
CA LYS A 13 -0.43 -10.22 24.54
C LYS A 13 -1.14 -8.89 24.77
N ARG A 14 -0.83 -8.24 25.90
CA ARG A 14 -1.32 -6.91 26.27
C ARG A 14 -0.16 -5.93 26.37
N PHE A 15 -0.43 -4.69 26.06
CA PHE A 15 0.50 -3.59 26.30
C PHE A 15 -0.12 -2.56 27.24
N ALA A 16 0.68 -1.98 28.09
CA ALA A 16 0.23 -0.92 29.00
C ALA A 16 -0.33 0.28 28.21
N GLY A 17 -1.49 0.80 28.62
CA GLY A 17 -2.16 1.92 27.97
C GLY A 17 -3.03 1.56 26.76
N MET A 18 -3.14 0.28 26.39
CA MET A 18 -4.10 -0.19 25.38
C MET A 18 -5.35 -0.80 26.07
N GLU A 19 -6.54 -0.45 25.59
CA GLU A 19 -7.80 -1.01 26.09
C GLU A 19 -7.99 -2.47 25.68
N LYS A 20 -7.59 -2.81 24.44
CA LYS A 20 -7.68 -4.16 23.89
C LYS A 20 -6.31 -4.84 23.86
N PRO A 21 -6.24 -6.17 24.02
CA PRO A 21 -4.99 -6.90 23.82
C PRO A 21 -4.54 -6.81 22.35
N ALA A 22 -3.23 -6.69 22.13
CA ALA A 22 -2.66 -6.70 20.79
C ALA A 22 -2.73 -8.08 20.13
N VAL A 23 -2.82 -9.15 20.93
CA VAL A 23 -3.14 -10.52 20.54
C VAL A 23 -4.12 -11.06 21.56
N ALA A 24 -5.30 -11.50 21.12
CA ALA A 24 -6.46 -11.86 21.93
C ALA A 24 -6.80 -13.34 21.75
N ARG A 25 -6.24 -14.18 22.61
CA ARG A 25 -6.51 -15.62 22.73
C ARG A 25 -6.49 -16.37 21.40
N LEU A 26 -5.35 -16.35 20.73
CA LEU A 26 -5.18 -17.03 19.45
C LEU A 26 -4.95 -18.52 19.61
N ASP A 27 -5.71 -19.30 18.85
CA ASP A 27 -5.57 -20.74 18.68
C ASP A 27 -5.42 -21.04 17.17
N CYS A 28 -4.27 -21.53 16.74
CA CYS A 28 -4.06 -21.91 15.34
C CYS A 28 -2.89 -22.87 15.16
N THR A 29 -2.82 -23.48 13.98
CA THR A 29 -1.69 -24.33 13.56
C THR A 29 -1.23 -23.93 12.17
N VAL A 30 0.09 -23.72 11.99
CA VAL A 30 0.75 -23.48 10.69
C VAL A 30 1.60 -24.70 10.37
N LYS A 31 1.61 -25.13 9.11
CA LYS A 31 2.34 -26.31 8.62
C LYS A 31 3.43 -25.92 7.63
N ALA A 32 4.47 -26.76 7.51
CA ALA A 32 5.51 -26.64 6.52
C ALA A 32 5.06 -27.10 5.11
N GLY A 33 5.89 -26.81 4.11
CA GLY A 33 5.69 -27.26 2.73
C GLY A 33 4.92 -26.29 1.84
N TYR A 34 4.44 -25.20 2.40
CA TYR A 34 3.79 -24.10 1.67
C TYR A 34 3.86 -22.79 2.45
N VAL A 35 3.54 -21.69 1.78
CA VAL A 35 3.50 -20.37 2.42
C VAL A 35 2.13 -20.17 3.08
N THR A 36 2.15 -19.86 4.39
CA THR A 36 0.97 -19.39 5.11
C THR A 36 1.00 -17.88 5.24
N GLY A 37 -0.06 -17.21 4.82
CA GLY A 37 -0.22 -15.76 4.93
C GLY A 37 -0.75 -15.36 6.31
N LEU A 38 -0.13 -14.38 6.96
CA LEU A 38 -0.66 -13.71 8.14
C LEU A 38 -1.18 -12.35 7.71
N VAL A 39 -2.49 -12.22 7.54
CA VAL A 39 -3.15 -11.11 6.85
C VAL A 39 -3.99 -10.30 7.83
N GLY A 40 -4.04 -9.00 7.64
CA GLY A 40 -4.88 -8.11 8.47
C GLY A 40 -4.48 -6.65 8.34
N PRO A 41 -5.34 -5.73 8.78
CA PRO A 41 -5.05 -4.30 8.75
C PRO A 41 -3.89 -3.91 9.67
N ASP A 42 -3.47 -2.65 9.55
CA ASP A 42 -2.48 -2.06 10.46
C ASP A 42 -3.01 -2.11 11.90
N GLY A 43 -2.16 -2.56 12.84
CA GLY A 43 -2.57 -2.72 14.24
C GLY A 43 -3.31 -4.02 14.55
N ALA A 44 -3.55 -4.92 13.59
CA ALA A 44 -4.20 -6.21 13.82
C ALA A 44 -3.44 -7.18 14.76
N GLY A 45 -2.17 -6.88 15.08
CA GLY A 45 -1.35 -7.70 15.96
C GLY A 45 -0.33 -8.60 15.25
N LYS A 46 -0.22 -8.54 13.91
CA LYS A 46 0.68 -9.37 13.07
C LYS A 46 2.13 -9.37 13.56
N THR A 47 2.75 -8.19 13.61
CA THR A 47 4.14 -8.03 14.09
C THR A 47 4.32 -8.49 15.54
N THR A 48 3.32 -8.29 16.41
CA THR A 48 3.35 -8.75 17.79
C THR A 48 3.40 -10.28 17.84
N LEU A 49 2.56 -10.95 17.06
CA LEU A 49 2.55 -12.40 16.92
C LEU A 49 3.89 -12.91 16.38
N MET A 50 4.41 -12.30 15.29
CA MET A 50 5.72 -12.66 14.71
C MET A 50 6.85 -12.59 15.75
N ARG A 51 6.88 -11.52 16.56
CA ARG A 51 7.90 -11.36 17.63
C ARG A 51 7.76 -12.38 18.75
N MET A 52 6.55 -12.78 19.10
CA MET A 52 6.35 -13.85 20.08
C MET A 52 6.85 -15.19 19.53
N LEU A 53 6.54 -15.52 18.27
CA LEU A 53 7.02 -16.72 17.59
C LEU A 53 8.55 -16.73 17.41
N ALA A 54 9.14 -15.55 17.19
CA ALA A 54 10.59 -15.40 17.13
C ALA A 54 11.30 -15.43 18.50
N GLY A 55 10.56 -15.60 19.61
CA GLY A 55 11.13 -15.58 20.95
C GLY A 55 11.64 -14.22 21.41
N LEU A 56 11.27 -13.16 20.70
CA LEU A 56 11.66 -11.77 21.01
C LEU A 56 10.69 -11.08 22.00
N MET A 57 9.54 -11.72 22.26
CA MET A 57 8.50 -11.18 23.13
C MET A 57 7.78 -12.31 23.85
N LYS A 58 7.68 -12.20 25.18
CA LYS A 58 6.96 -13.17 25.99
C LYS A 58 5.45 -12.92 25.91
N PRO A 59 4.62 -13.97 25.69
CA PRO A 59 3.18 -13.86 25.86
C PRO A 59 2.80 -13.61 27.32
N ASP A 60 1.62 -13.02 27.55
CA ASP A 60 1.09 -12.83 28.90
C ASP A 60 0.26 -14.02 29.35
N GLU A 61 -0.44 -14.70 28.42
CA GLU A 61 -1.20 -15.93 28.66
C GLU A 61 -1.05 -16.88 27.47
N GLY A 62 -1.35 -18.16 27.69
CA GLY A 62 -1.29 -19.21 26.66
C GLY A 62 0.14 -19.66 26.36
N SER A 63 0.29 -20.40 25.27
CA SER A 63 1.58 -20.95 24.85
C SER A 63 1.74 -20.95 23.32
N ALA A 64 2.99 -20.87 22.88
CA ALA A 64 3.37 -21.06 21.50
C ALA A 64 4.41 -22.18 21.40
N GLU A 65 4.33 -22.98 20.37
CA GLU A 65 5.31 -24.01 20.02
C GLU A 65 5.74 -23.81 18.57
N VAL A 66 7.04 -23.71 18.31
CA VAL A 66 7.62 -23.58 16.98
C VAL A 66 8.57 -24.74 16.76
N ILE A 67 8.26 -25.63 15.80
CA ILE A 67 9.03 -26.88 15.53
C ILE A 67 9.28 -27.74 16.79
N GLY A 68 8.31 -27.81 17.70
CA GLY A 68 8.42 -28.56 18.95
C GLY A 68 9.13 -27.82 20.09
N LEU A 69 9.52 -26.56 19.90
CA LEU A 69 10.24 -25.73 20.87
C LEU A 69 9.37 -24.60 21.40
N ASP A 70 9.47 -24.33 22.70
CA ASP A 70 8.89 -23.12 23.30
C ASP A 70 9.79 -21.91 22.95
N PRO A 71 9.27 -20.85 22.31
CA PRO A 71 10.08 -19.70 21.86
C PRO A 71 10.81 -18.96 22.97
N ILE A 72 10.35 -19.04 24.20
CA ILE A 72 10.97 -18.35 25.35
C ILE A 72 11.90 -19.29 26.11
N ALA A 73 11.42 -20.51 26.44
CA ALA A 73 12.21 -21.47 27.23
C ALA A 73 13.36 -22.07 26.42
N SER A 74 13.18 -22.30 25.12
CA SER A 74 14.19 -22.89 24.21
C SER A 74 14.74 -21.84 23.21
N ASN A 75 14.87 -20.60 23.61
CA ASN A 75 15.18 -19.47 22.75
C ASN A 75 16.46 -19.68 21.91
N SER A 76 17.57 -20.13 22.52
CA SER A 76 18.84 -20.35 21.82
C SER A 76 18.76 -21.45 20.76
N GLU A 77 18.05 -22.56 21.06
CA GLU A 77 17.85 -23.67 20.13
C GLU A 77 16.93 -23.27 18.98
N LEU A 78 15.86 -22.54 19.30
CA LEU A 78 14.95 -21.99 18.31
C LEU A 78 15.67 -21.04 17.35
N HIS A 79 16.47 -20.10 17.86
CA HIS A 79 17.19 -19.14 17.03
C HIS A 79 18.20 -19.81 16.09
N ALA A 80 18.74 -20.98 16.42
CA ALA A 80 19.59 -21.74 15.50
C ALA A 80 18.81 -22.27 14.26
N SER A 81 17.49 -22.46 14.40
CA SER A 81 16.61 -23.05 13.37
C SER A 81 15.61 -22.06 12.78
N LEU A 82 15.58 -20.81 13.24
CA LEU A 82 14.61 -19.79 12.83
C LEU A 82 15.29 -18.61 12.16
N GLY A 83 14.76 -18.19 11.01
CA GLY A 83 15.02 -16.91 10.37
C GLY A 83 13.86 -15.94 10.59
N TYR A 84 14.14 -14.76 11.08
CA TYR A 84 13.14 -13.68 11.20
C TYR A 84 13.61 -12.46 10.42
N MET A 85 12.79 -12.04 9.48
CA MET A 85 12.99 -10.82 8.70
C MET A 85 11.96 -9.78 9.16
N PRO A 86 12.38 -8.75 9.90
CA PRO A 86 11.48 -7.72 10.40
C PRO A 86 11.05 -6.75 9.30
N GLN A 87 9.94 -6.05 9.48
CA GLN A 87 9.40 -5.04 8.57
C GLN A 87 10.41 -3.93 8.21
N LYS A 88 11.18 -3.45 9.18
CA LYS A 88 12.35 -2.59 8.90
C LYS A 88 13.53 -3.50 8.64
N PHE A 89 14.13 -3.38 7.45
CA PHE A 89 15.30 -4.17 7.07
C PHE A 89 16.29 -4.24 8.24
N GLY A 90 16.63 -5.44 8.69
CA GLY A 90 17.72 -5.65 9.64
C GLY A 90 19.09 -5.41 9.02
N LEU A 91 19.17 -4.56 7.98
CA LEU A 91 20.39 -4.29 7.23
C LEU A 91 21.10 -3.04 7.75
N TYR A 92 22.42 -3.09 7.75
CA TYR A 92 23.26 -1.93 8.00
C TYR A 92 23.53 -1.22 6.68
N GLU A 93 22.93 -0.04 6.50
CA GLU A 93 22.96 0.69 5.24
C GLU A 93 24.35 1.20 4.84
N ASP A 94 25.22 1.40 5.82
CA ASP A 94 26.63 1.82 5.64
C ASP A 94 27.57 0.66 5.32
N LEU A 95 27.09 -0.57 5.38
CA LEU A 95 27.83 -1.77 4.98
C LEU A 95 27.46 -2.18 3.54
N THR A 96 28.40 -2.78 2.85
CA THR A 96 28.18 -3.39 1.54
C THR A 96 27.30 -4.64 1.64
N VAL A 97 26.83 -5.15 0.50
CA VAL A 97 26.11 -6.44 0.41
C VAL A 97 26.93 -7.55 1.08
N LEU A 98 28.22 -7.66 0.75
CA LEU A 98 29.09 -8.71 1.29
C LEU A 98 29.38 -8.54 2.78
N GLU A 99 29.54 -7.30 3.26
CA GLU A 99 29.76 -7.01 4.68
C GLU A 99 28.52 -7.32 5.52
N ASN A 100 27.30 -7.02 5.02
CA ASN A 100 26.06 -7.45 5.66
C ASN A 100 26.00 -8.98 5.77
N LEU A 101 26.26 -9.72 4.68
CA LEU A 101 26.28 -11.19 4.71
C LEU A 101 27.34 -11.72 5.70
N ASN A 102 28.53 -11.13 5.76
CA ASN A 102 29.58 -11.51 6.72
C ASN A 102 29.12 -11.31 8.16
N LEU A 103 28.52 -10.16 8.48
CA LEU A 103 27.98 -9.88 9.80
C LEU A 103 26.98 -10.95 10.25
N TYR A 104 26.02 -11.28 9.38
CA TYR A 104 25.02 -12.33 9.68
C TYR A 104 25.66 -13.72 9.78
N ALA A 105 26.70 -14.02 8.99
CA ALA A 105 27.44 -15.27 9.09
C ALA A 105 28.21 -15.39 10.43
N ASP A 106 28.80 -14.28 10.89
CA ASP A 106 29.46 -14.23 12.19
C ASP A 106 28.49 -14.48 13.34
N LEU A 107 27.32 -13.79 13.30
CA LEU A 107 26.25 -13.98 14.28
C LEU A 107 25.68 -15.41 14.31
N ARG A 108 25.74 -16.12 13.18
CA ARG A 108 25.28 -17.52 13.04
C ARG A 108 26.40 -18.54 13.17
N SER A 109 27.63 -18.10 13.47
CA SER A 109 28.83 -18.95 13.56
C SER A 109 29.09 -19.77 12.29
N VAL A 110 28.69 -19.25 11.12
CA VAL A 110 29.00 -19.87 9.81
C VAL A 110 30.38 -19.39 9.39
N THR A 111 31.35 -20.30 9.32
CA THR A 111 32.77 -19.98 9.09
C THR A 111 33.41 -20.88 8.01
N GLY A 112 34.61 -20.54 7.59
CA GLY A 112 35.44 -21.38 6.69
C GLY A 112 34.81 -21.61 5.32
N GLU A 113 34.90 -22.82 4.81
CA GLU A 113 34.39 -23.20 3.49
C GLU A 113 32.86 -23.17 3.43
N ALA A 114 32.19 -23.58 4.51
CA ALA A 114 30.74 -23.51 4.60
C ALA A 114 30.18 -22.08 4.39
N ARG A 115 30.92 -21.04 4.84
CA ARG A 115 30.57 -19.63 4.58
C ARG A 115 30.63 -19.31 3.09
N LYS A 116 31.71 -19.72 2.42
CA LYS A 116 31.90 -19.44 0.99
C LYS A 116 30.81 -20.10 0.13
N GLU A 117 30.53 -21.37 0.39
CA GLU A 117 29.48 -22.12 -0.30
C GLU A 117 28.11 -21.50 -0.07
N THR A 118 27.79 -21.12 1.19
CA THR A 118 26.52 -20.44 1.54
C THR A 118 26.41 -19.12 0.81
N PHE A 119 27.48 -18.30 0.79
CA PHE A 119 27.42 -17.00 0.11
C PHE A 119 27.27 -17.15 -1.40
N ALA A 120 27.99 -18.06 -2.04
CA ALA A 120 27.86 -18.34 -3.48
C ALA A 120 26.41 -18.69 -3.82
N ARG A 121 25.80 -19.63 -3.09
CA ARG A 121 24.43 -20.04 -3.27
C ARG A 121 23.42 -18.90 -3.05
N LEU A 122 23.56 -18.13 -1.95
CA LEU A 122 22.62 -17.05 -1.62
C LEU A 122 22.73 -15.86 -2.57
N LEU A 123 23.94 -15.51 -2.99
CA LEU A 123 24.18 -14.43 -3.95
C LEU A 123 23.63 -14.78 -5.34
N GLU A 124 23.75 -16.04 -5.77
CA GLU A 124 23.15 -16.54 -6.99
C GLU A 124 21.62 -16.55 -6.87
N PHE A 125 21.08 -17.15 -5.81
CA PHE A 125 19.64 -17.24 -5.54
C PHE A 125 18.95 -15.88 -5.52
N THR A 126 19.60 -14.83 -5.00
CA THR A 126 19.07 -13.47 -4.91
C THR A 126 19.48 -12.56 -6.08
N ALA A 127 20.27 -13.06 -7.02
CA ALA A 127 20.88 -12.31 -8.12
C ALA A 127 21.70 -11.08 -7.65
N LEU A 128 22.29 -11.14 -6.44
CA LEU A 128 23.08 -10.05 -5.87
C LEU A 128 24.59 -10.19 -6.12
N ALA A 129 25.05 -11.23 -6.78
CA ALA A 129 26.48 -11.47 -7.06
C ALA A 129 27.19 -10.28 -7.73
N PRO A 130 26.60 -9.55 -8.71
CA PRO A 130 27.24 -8.38 -9.33
C PRO A 130 27.35 -7.15 -8.40
N PHE A 131 26.68 -7.17 -7.24
CA PHE A 131 26.52 -6.00 -6.37
C PHE A 131 27.21 -6.14 -5.01
N THR A 132 28.06 -7.15 -4.81
CA THR A 132 28.68 -7.48 -3.51
C THR A 132 29.44 -6.32 -2.86
N GLY A 133 30.08 -5.45 -3.63
CA GLY A 133 30.78 -4.26 -3.15
C GLY A 133 29.91 -3.00 -3.02
N ARG A 134 28.61 -3.08 -3.33
CA ARG A 134 27.71 -1.93 -3.26
C ARG A 134 27.15 -1.76 -1.83
N LEU A 135 27.14 -0.51 -1.33
CA LEU A 135 26.54 -0.21 -0.03
C LEU A 135 25.04 -0.56 -0.02
N ALA A 136 24.56 -1.18 1.05
CA ALA A 136 23.14 -1.55 1.19
C ALA A 136 22.22 -0.33 1.10
N GLY A 137 22.64 0.82 1.62
CA GLY A 137 21.90 2.08 1.51
C GLY A 137 21.66 2.55 0.06
N LYS A 138 22.52 2.12 -0.89
CA LYS A 138 22.42 2.46 -2.34
C LYS A 138 21.69 1.41 -3.18
N LEU A 139 21.15 0.38 -2.57
CA LEU A 139 20.34 -0.63 -3.23
C LEU A 139 18.90 -0.10 -3.44
N SER A 140 18.21 -0.61 -4.47
CA SER A 140 16.76 -0.42 -4.60
C SER A 140 15.99 -1.13 -3.47
N GLY A 141 14.72 -0.79 -3.26
CA GLY A 141 13.87 -1.45 -2.26
C GLY A 141 13.84 -2.97 -2.43
N GLY A 142 13.59 -3.46 -3.66
CA GLY A 142 13.60 -4.89 -3.97
C GLY A 142 14.95 -5.55 -3.73
N MET A 143 16.07 -4.89 -4.08
CA MET A 143 17.41 -5.42 -3.78
C MET A 143 17.69 -5.46 -2.27
N LYS A 144 17.22 -4.49 -1.48
CA LYS A 144 17.32 -4.52 -0.01
C LYS A 144 16.55 -5.70 0.57
N GLN A 145 15.33 -5.98 0.06
CA GLN A 145 14.54 -7.14 0.48
C GLN A 145 15.25 -8.45 0.17
N LYS A 146 15.77 -8.59 -1.04
CA LYS A 146 16.56 -9.78 -1.43
C LYS A 146 17.79 -9.96 -0.55
N LEU A 147 18.51 -8.88 -0.20
CA LEU A 147 19.62 -8.94 0.73
C LEU A 147 19.16 -9.32 2.14
N GLY A 148 18.07 -8.76 2.64
CA GLY A 148 17.46 -9.11 3.93
C GLY A 148 17.10 -10.59 3.99
N LEU A 149 16.48 -11.12 2.94
CA LEU A 149 16.18 -12.54 2.81
C LEU A 149 17.46 -13.37 2.82
N ALA A 150 18.48 -13.01 2.01
CA ALA A 150 19.77 -13.70 1.99
C ALA A 150 20.42 -13.75 3.38
N CYS A 151 20.48 -12.60 4.08
CA CYS A 151 21.02 -12.53 5.44
C CYS A 151 20.26 -13.43 6.42
N THR A 152 18.94 -13.50 6.29
CA THR A 152 18.07 -14.34 7.13
C THR A 152 18.32 -15.84 6.87
N LEU A 153 18.66 -16.21 5.63
CA LEU A 153 18.91 -17.59 5.20
C LEU A 153 20.33 -18.10 5.46
N VAL A 154 21.26 -17.26 5.89
CA VAL A 154 22.68 -17.64 6.13
C VAL A 154 22.82 -18.86 7.05
N GLY A 155 22.01 -18.95 8.12
CA GLY A 155 22.02 -20.05 9.07
C GLY A 155 21.23 -21.29 8.63
N GLN A 156 20.74 -21.37 7.41
CA GLN A 156 19.89 -22.46 6.89
C GLN A 156 18.70 -22.79 7.81
N PRO A 157 17.83 -21.82 8.11
CA PRO A 157 16.73 -22.00 9.04
C PRO A 157 15.72 -23.03 8.53
N LYS A 158 15.03 -23.73 9.46
CA LYS A 158 13.88 -24.61 9.17
C LYS A 158 12.57 -23.83 9.16
N VAL A 159 12.53 -22.68 9.84
CA VAL A 159 11.38 -21.78 9.96
C VAL A 159 11.77 -20.39 9.46
N LEU A 160 10.95 -19.80 8.64
CA LEU A 160 11.13 -18.45 8.11
C LEU A 160 9.90 -17.59 8.46
N LEU A 161 10.12 -16.58 9.25
CA LEU A 161 9.11 -15.57 9.59
C LEU A 161 9.42 -14.28 8.84
N LEU A 162 8.54 -13.86 7.94
CA LEU A 162 8.70 -12.68 7.10
C LEU A 162 7.63 -11.63 7.45
N ASP A 163 8.05 -10.52 8.03
CA ASP A 163 7.14 -9.46 8.50
C ASP A 163 7.04 -8.34 7.46
N GLU A 164 5.97 -8.36 6.67
CA GLU A 164 5.66 -7.41 5.59
C GLU A 164 6.80 -7.22 4.57
N PRO A 165 7.36 -8.30 4.01
CA PRO A 165 8.54 -8.21 3.14
C PRO A 165 8.24 -7.57 1.77
N GLY A 166 6.97 -7.46 1.36
CA GLY A 166 6.54 -6.82 0.11
C GLY A 166 6.40 -5.30 0.18
N VAL A 167 6.44 -4.71 1.39
CA VAL A 167 6.19 -3.27 1.57
C VAL A 167 7.31 -2.41 0.97
N GLY A 168 6.91 -1.44 0.13
CA GLY A 168 7.84 -0.52 -0.54
C GLY A 168 8.65 -1.15 -1.68
N VAL A 169 8.25 -2.34 -2.15
CA VAL A 169 8.86 -3.05 -3.28
C VAL A 169 7.97 -2.92 -4.51
N ASP A 170 8.59 -2.67 -5.66
CA ASP A 170 7.84 -2.62 -6.93
C ASP A 170 7.28 -4.00 -7.32
N PRO A 171 6.23 -4.06 -8.16
CA PRO A 171 5.54 -5.31 -8.48
C PRO A 171 6.45 -6.41 -9.06
N ILE A 172 7.45 -6.05 -9.87
CA ILE A 172 8.37 -7.02 -10.48
C ILE A 172 9.25 -7.64 -9.39
N SER A 173 9.94 -6.80 -8.60
CA SER A 173 10.79 -7.26 -7.50
C SER A 173 10.00 -8.03 -6.43
N ARG A 174 8.72 -7.69 -6.21
CA ARG A 174 7.83 -8.39 -5.29
C ARG A 174 7.47 -9.78 -5.81
N ARG A 175 7.18 -9.91 -7.10
CA ARG A 175 6.96 -11.22 -7.75
C ARG A 175 8.19 -12.13 -7.66
N GLU A 176 9.38 -11.57 -7.90
CA GLU A 176 10.63 -12.32 -7.76
C GLU A 176 10.85 -12.79 -6.32
N LEU A 177 10.64 -11.91 -5.32
CA LEU A 177 10.76 -12.27 -3.91
C LEU A 177 9.77 -13.39 -3.54
N TRP A 178 8.54 -13.32 -4.04
CA TRP A 178 7.51 -14.35 -3.85
C TRP A 178 7.96 -15.70 -4.43
N GLN A 179 8.47 -15.72 -5.66
CA GLN A 179 8.97 -16.94 -6.30
C GLN A 179 10.09 -17.59 -5.49
N MET A 180 11.04 -16.78 -4.97
CA MET A 180 12.12 -17.26 -4.11
C MET A 180 11.57 -17.93 -2.84
N VAL A 181 10.64 -17.30 -2.15
CA VAL A 181 10.04 -17.82 -0.92
C VAL A 181 9.21 -19.07 -1.20
N HIS A 182 8.49 -19.10 -2.30
CA HIS A 182 7.72 -20.28 -2.73
C HIS A 182 8.62 -21.49 -2.99
N THR A 183 9.80 -21.29 -3.60
CA THR A 183 10.80 -22.36 -3.78
C THR A 183 11.26 -22.91 -2.43
N LEU A 184 11.60 -22.04 -1.48
CA LEU A 184 12.01 -22.46 -0.12
C LEU A 184 10.91 -23.25 0.61
N ALA A 185 9.64 -22.87 0.42
CA ALA A 185 8.51 -23.62 0.97
C ALA A 185 8.40 -25.02 0.36
N GLY A 186 8.58 -25.15 -0.97
CA GLY A 186 8.59 -26.43 -1.68
C GLY A 186 9.70 -27.39 -1.20
N ASP A 187 10.83 -26.84 -0.75
CA ASP A 187 11.94 -27.59 -0.12
C ASP A 187 11.64 -28.03 1.33
N GLY A 188 10.43 -27.79 1.82
CA GLY A 188 9.96 -28.24 3.14
C GLY A 188 10.18 -27.23 4.28
N MET A 189 10.58 -25.99 3.98
CA MET A 189 10.69 -24.93 4.99
C MET A 189 9.30 -24.51 5.49
N LEU A 190 9.15 -24.25 6.80
CA LEU A 190 7.95 -23.67 7.37
C LEU A 190 8.00 -22.16 7.21
N ILE A 191 7.04 -21.58 6.50
CA ILE A 191 7.04 -20.15 6.17
C ILE A 191 5.75 -19.48 6.61
N LEU A 192 5.89 -18.43 7.42
CA LEU A 192 4.83 -17.51 7.77
C LEU A 192 5.14 -16.13 7.20
N TRP A 193 4.32 -15.68 6.26
CA TRP A 193 4.44 -14.41 5.53
C TRP A 193 3.39 -13.43 6.01
N SER A 194 3.77 -12.41 6.76
CA SER A 194 2.84 -11.34 7.12
C SER A 194 2.72 -10.35 5.97
N THR A 195 1.49 -9.96 5.66
CA THR A 195 1.22 -8.99 4.61
C THR A 195 -0.07 -8.20 4.86
N SER A 196 -0.06 -6.94 4.39
CA SER A 196 -1.25 -6.12 4.20
C SER A 196 -1.73 -6.12 2.73
N TYR A 197 -0.98 -6.75 1.82
CA TYR A 197 -1.34 -6.87 0.41
C TYR A 197 -2.19 -8.12 0.17
N LEU A 198 -3.42 -7.92 -0.34
CA LEU A 198 -4.36 -9.02 -0.54
C LEU A 198 -4.01 -9.90 -1.75
N ASP A 199 -3.34 -9.35 -2.76
CA ASP A 199 -2.80 -10.10 -3.89
C ASP A 199 -1.70 -11.10 -3.47
N GLU A 200 -0.91 -10.78 -2.45
CA GLU A 200 0.03 -11.71 -1.84
C GLU A 200 -0.70 -12.79 -1.01
N ALA A 201 -1.74 -12.38 -0.27
CA ALA A 201 -2.57 -13.29 0.50
C ALA A 201 -3.26 -14.35 -0.38
N GLU A 202 -3.77 -13.96 -1.54
CA GLU A 202 -4.40 -14.87 -2.52
C GLU A 202 -3.44 -15.94 -3.07
N GLN A 203 -2.15 -15.65 -3.09
CA GLN A 203 -1.13 -16.59 -3.55
C GLN A 203 -0.70 -17.60 -2.46
N CYS A 204 -1.03 -17.33 -1.19
CA CYS A 204 -0.78 -18.26 -0.10
C CYS A 204 -1.69 -19.49 -0.21
N ARG A 205 -1.20 -20.65 0.28
CA ARG A 205 -2.03 -21.84 0.39
C ARG A 205 -3.09 -21.68 1.46
N ASP A 206 -2.66 -21.22 2.63
CA ASP A 206 -3.52 -20.92 3.79
C ASP A 206 -3.30 -19.48 4.23
N VAL A 207 -4.32 -18.86 4.79
CA VAL A 207 -4.25 -17.56 5.42
C VAL A 207 -4.80 -17.59 6.85
N LEU A 208 -4.12 -16.83 7.71
CA LEU A 208 -4.57 -16.45 9.04
C LEU A 208 -5.01 -14.99 8.99
N LEU A 209 -6.31 -14.74 9.00
CA LEU A 209 -6.87 -13.38 8.98
C LEU A 209 -7.02 -12.86 10.40
N MET A 210 -6.29 -11.80 10.71
CA MET A 210 -6.34 -11.14 12.02
C MET A 210 -6.96 -9.74 11.93
N ASN A 211 -7.76 -9.40 12.95
CA ASN A 211 -8.21 -8.03 13.18
C ASN A 211 -8.31 -7.77 14.69
N GLU A 212 -7.85 -6.59 15.14
CA GLU A 212 -7.91 -6.17 16.55
C GLU A 212 -7.39 -7.23 17.54
N GLY A 213 -6.37 -7.99 17.14
CA GLY A 213 -5.78 -9.06 17.95
C GLY A 213 -6.47 -10.41 17.84
N GLU A 214 -7.62 -10.52 17.21
CA GLU A 214 -8.40 -11.75 17.05
C GLU A 214 -8.13 -12.44 15.72
N LEU A 215 -8.23 -13.77 15.67
CA LEU A 215 -8.21 -14.57 14.46
C LEU A 215 -9.64 -14.70 13.93
N LEU A 216 -9.94 -14.06 12.80
CA LEU A 216 -11.26 -14.08 12.19
C LEU A 216 -11.46 -15.25 11.24
N TYR A 217 -10.38 -15.71 10.59
CA TYR A 217 -10.43 -16.80 9.62
C TYR A 217 -9.09 -17.54 9.56
N GLN A 218 -9.15 -18.84 9.38
CA GLN A 218 -8.02 -19.69 9.02
C GLN A 218 -8.46 -20.67 7.93
N GLY A 219 -7.73 -20.70 6.81
CA GLY A 219 -7.98 -21.63 5.71
C GLY A 219 -7.54 -21.10 4.35
N GLU A 220 -7.96 -21.76 3.30
CA GLU A 220 -7.61 -21.38 1.92
C GLU A 220 -8.28 -20.05 1.54
N PRO A 221 -7.54 -19.09 0.91
CA PRO A 221 -8.10 -17.82 0.43
C PRO A 221 -9.31 -18.00 -0.48
N ARG A 222 -9.24 -18.99 -1.39
CA ARG A 222 -10.33 -19.29 -2.33
C ARG A 222 -11.62 -19.70 -1.65
N ALA A 223 -11.54 -20.47 -0.57
CA ALA A 223 -12.72 -20.88 0.19
C ALA A 223 -13.42 -19.67 0.82
N LEU A 224 -12.65 -18.71 1.34
CA LEU A 224 -13.20 -17.46 1.84
C LEU A 224 -13.83 -16.62 0.72
N THR A 225 -13.14 -16.45 -0.42
CA THR A 225 -13.66 -15.73 -1.58
C THR A 225 -14.99 -16.30 -2.08
N GLN A 226 -15.15 -17.63 -2.09
CA GLN A 226 -16.38 -18.29 -2.52
C GLN A 226 -17.59 -17.94 -1.64
N THR A 227 -17.41 -17.50 -0.40
CA THR A 227 -18.52 -17.05 0.45
C THR A 227 -19.21 -15.80 -0.08
N MET A 228 -18.57 -15.10 -1.01
CA MET A 228 -19.07 -13.87 -1.66
C MET A 228 -19.79 -14.14 -3.00
N ALA A 229 -19.90 -15.39 -3.43
CA ALA A 229 -20.62 -15.76 -4.65
C ALA A 229 -22.09 -15.28 -4.58
N GLY A 230 -22.58 -14.67 -5.66
CA GLY A 230 -23.91 -14.06 -5.74
C GLY A 230 -24.08 -12.76 -4.96
N ARG A 231 -22.98 -12.18 -4.39
CA ARG A 231 -23.02 -10.92 -3.64
C ARG A 231 -22.18 -9.80 -4.28
N SER A 232 -21.35 -10.10 -5.26
CA SER A 232 -20.48 -9.14 -5.95
C SER A 232 -21.07 -8.74 -7.29
N PHE A 233 -21.28 -7.44 -7.52
CA PHE A 233 -21.90 -6.90 -8.73
C PHE A 233 -21.14 -5.68 -9.24
N LEU A 234 -21.21 -5.46 -10.56
CA LEU A 234 -20.83 -4.22 -11.22
C LEU A 234 -22.10 -3.44 -11.57
N ALA A 235 -22.16 -2.18 -11.17
CA ALA A 235 -23.25 -1.27 -11.50
C ALA A 235 -22.74 -0.14 -12.39
N HIS A 236 -23.43 0.16 -13.48
CA HIS A 236 -23.13 1.25 -14.40
C HIS A 236 -24.35 2.14 -14.61
N SER A 237 -24.12 3.43 -14.79
CA SER A 237 -25.15 4.42 -15.10
C SER A 237 -24.69 5.35 -16.22
N GLU A 238 -25.56 5.60 -17.21
CA GLU A 238 -25.34 6.62 -18.23
C GLU A 238 -25.73 8.03 -17.76
N GLN A 239 -26.48 8.15 -16.67
CA GLN A 239 -27.09 9.41 -16.22
C GLN A 239 -26.29 10.13 -15.14
N GLU A 240 -25.45 9.42 -14.41
CA GLU A 240 -24.63 9.94 -13.32
C GLU A 240 -23.20 9.42 -13.41
N ASN A 241 -22.25 10.18 -12.87
CA ASN A 241 -20.88 9.72 -12.80
C ASN A 241 -20.70 8.66 -11.70
N ASN A 242 -19.65 7.85 -11.80
CA ASN A 242 -19.39 6.74 -10.87
C ASN A 242 -19.24 7.18 -9.40
N ARG A 243 -18.78 8.41 -9.12
CA ARG A 243 -18.67 8.93 -7.75
C ARG A 243 -20.04 9.14 -7.13
N GLN A 244 -20.97 9.76 -7.87
CA GLN A 244 -22.35 9.96 -7.44
C GLN A 244 -23.08 8.61 -7.28
N LEU A 245 -22.89 7.71 -8.25
CA LEU A 245 -23.43 6.35 -8.19
C LEU A 245 -22.94 5.61 -6.95
N LEU A 246 -21.61 5.60 -6.69
CA LEU A 246 -21.03 4.96 -5.51
C LEU A 246 -21.61 5.51 -4.22
N GLN A 247 -21.68 6.84 -4.07
CA GLN A 247 -22.26 7.47 -2.87
C GLN A 247 -23.74 7.12 -2.67
N ARG A 248 -24.50 7.01 -3.76
CA ARG A 248 -25.90 6.62 -3.72
C ARG A 248 -26.05 5.16 -3.29
N LEU A 249 -25.26 4.26 -3.86
CA LEU A 249 -25.27 2.83 -3.54
C LEU A 249 -24.86 2.57 -2.09
N LEU A 250 -23.81 3.23 -1.59
CA LEU A 250 -23.34 3.07 -0.21
C LEU A 250 -24.32 3.57 0.87
N LYS A 251 -25.34 4.36 0.49
CA LYS A 251 -26.41 4.76 1.41
C LYS A 251 -27.50 3.71 1.59
N LEU A 252 -27.51 2.69 0.73
CA LEU A 252 -28.51 1.64 0.75
C LEU A 252 -28.15 0.56 1.77
N PRO A 253 -29.05 0.16 2.67
CA PRO A 253 -28.75 -0.87 3.69
C PRO A 253 -28.45 -2.24 3.08
N GLN A 254 -28.83 -2.48 1.82
CA GLN A 254 -28.56 -3.70 1.08
C GLN A 254 -27.11 -3.77 0.56
N VAL A 255 -26.35 -2.68 0.59
CA VAL A 255 -24.97 -2.59 0.11
C VAL A 255 -24.04 -2.48 1.31
N SER A 256 -23.16 -3.46 1.51
CA SER A 256 -22.18 -3.47 2.59
C SER A 256 -20.89 -2.72 2.25
N ASP A 257 -20.54 -2.67 0.96
CA ASP A 257 -19.33 -2.03 0.48
C ASP A 257 -19.41 -1.70 -1.01
N GLY A 258 -18.55 -0.77 -1.48
CA GLY A 258 -18.44 -0.42 -2.88
C GLY A 258 -17.18 0.36 -3.22
N MET A 259 -16.77 0.25 -4.48
CA MET A 259 -15.59 0.95 -5.01
C MET A 259 -15.76 1.27 -6.50
N ILE A 260 -15.10 2.31 -6.98
CA ILE A 260 -15.04 2.61 -8.41
C ILE A 260 -14.10 1.60 -9.06
N GLN A 261 -14.54 1.03 -10.17
CA GLN A 261 -13.76 0.12 -11.01
C GLN A 261 -13.96 0.50 -12.48
N GLY A 262 -13.01 1.26 -13.03
CA GLY A 262 -13.12 1.78 -14.41
C GLY A 262 -14.40 2.59 -14.61
N ARG A 263 -15.24 2.20 -15.59
CA ARG A 263 -16.52 2.85 -15.89
C ARG A 263 -17.70 2.37 -15.04
N SER A 264 -17.48 1.50 -14.09
CA SER A 264 -18.50 0.90 -13.25
C SER A 264 -18.21 1.11 -11.76
N VAL A 265 -19.20 0.86 -10.94
CA VAL A 265 -19.05 0.75 -9.49
C VAL A 265 -19.19 -0.72 -9.12
N ARG A 266 -18.11 -1.30 -8.57
CA ARG A 266 -18.17 -2.59 -7.92
C ARG A 266 -18.88 -2.43 -6.59
N MET A 267 -19.92 -3.23 -6.34
CA MET A 267 -20.66 -3.22 -5.08
C MET A 267 -20.79 -4.62 -4.50
N ILE A 268 -20.83 -4.68 -3.18
CA ILE A 268 -21.00 -5.90 -2.41
C ILE A 268 -22.33 -5.82 -1.68
N LEU A 269 -23.19 -6.81 -1.88
CA LEU A 269 -24.45 -6.88 -1.16
C LEU A 269 -24.22 -7.30 0.29
N ALA A 270 -24.99 -6.72 1.19
CA ALA A 270 -25.03 -7.10 2.59
C ALA A 270 -25.50 -8.57 2.72
N LYS A 271 -25.02 -9.25 3.76
CA LYS A 271 -25.38 -10.65 3.98
C LYS A 271 -26.90 -10.81 4.15
N GLY A 272 -27.48 -11.68 3.34
CA GLY A 272 -28.93 -11.92 3.33
C GLY A 272 -29.74 -10.99 2.43
N SER A 273 -29.12 -10.01 1.75
CA SER A 273 -29.75 -9.18 0.72
C SER A 273 -29.63 -9.83 -0.65
N SER A 274 -30.60 -9.60 -1.51
CA SER A 274 -30.60 -10.00 -2.92
C SER A 274 -30.56 -8.81 -3.86
N ILE A 275 -30.22 -9.04 -5.12
CA ILE A 275 -30.24 -8.01 -6.14
C ILE A 275 -31.66 -7.49 -6.41
N ASP A 276 -32.69 -8.33 -6.21
CA ASP A 276 -34.09 -7.96 -6.39
C ASP A 276 -34.55 -7.04 -5.25
N ASP A 277 -34.07 -7.25 -4.02
CA ASP A 277 -34.29 -6.34 -2.89
C ASP A 277 -33.70 -4.96 -3.20
N LEU A 278 -32.48 -4.94 -3.77
CA LEU A 278 -31.83 -3.70 -4.17
C LEU A 278 -32.60 -2.97 -5.27
N ARG A 279 -33.05 -3.68 -6.31
CA ARG A 279 -33.85 -3.12 -7.42
C ARG A 279 -35.18 -2.57 -6.93
N SER A 280 -35.78 -3.21 -5.94
CA SER A 280 -37.08 -2.81 -5.37
C SER A 280 -36.98 -1.61 -4.44
N ALA A 281 -35.88 -1.48 -3.69
CA ALA A 281 -35.68 -0.45 -2.67
C ALA A 281 -35.32 0.92 -3.21
N SER A 282 -34.89 1.02 -4.47
CA SER A 282 -34.41 2.27 -5.05
C SER A 282 -34.92 2.42 -6.49
N ALA A 283 -35.08 3.67 -6.94
CA ALA A 283 -35.32 3.99 -8.35
C ALA A 283 -34.12 3.61 -9.26
N LEU A 284 -33.61 2.39 -9.10
CA LEU A 284 -32.46 1.82 -9.85
C LEU A 284 -32.87 1.19 -11.18
N THR A 285 -34.07 1.44 -11.66
CA THR A 285 -34.62 0.90 -12.90
C THR A 285 -33.82 1.26 -14.17
N GLN A 286 -32.85 2.17 -14.03
CA GLN A 286 -32.00 2.65 -15.13
C GLN A 286 -30.52 2.27 -14.95
N LEU A 287 -30.18 1.42 -13.98
CA LEU A 287 -28.83 0.91 -13.80
C LEU A 287 -28.67 -0.41 -14.54
N ASP A 288 -27.57 -0.49 -15.26
CA ASP A 288 -27.05 -1.76 -15.71
C ASP A 288 -26.27 -2.42 -14.57
N ILE A 289 -26.74 -3.61 -14.13
CA ILE A 289 -26.17 -4.33 -13.00
C ILE A 289 -25.88 -5.75 -13.43
N GLU A 290 -24.61 -6.12 -13.42
CA GLU A 290 -24.11 -7.43 -13.77
C GLU A 290 -23.46 -8.11 -12.57
N GLU A 291 -23.69 -9.41 -12.40
CA GLU A 291 -22.96 -10.21 -11.42
C GLU A 291 -21.50 -10.34 -11.87
N THR A 292 -20.56 -10.20 -10.95
CA THR A 292 -19.13 -10.32 -11.22
C THR A 292 -18.48 -11.33 -10.27
N ALA A 293 -17.36 -11.91 -10.72
CA ALA A 293 -16.60 -12.83 -9.87
C ALA A 293 -16.15 -12.15 -8.58
N PRO A 294 -16.34 -12.78 -7.42
CA PRO A 294 -15.89 -12.24 -6.15
C PRO A 294 -14.36 -12.21 -6.09
N ARG A 295 -13.82 -11.23 -5.37
CA ARG A 295 -12.41 -11.09 -5.06
C ARG A 295 -12.16 -11.43 -3.59
N PHE A 296 -10.95 -11.83 -3.26
CA PHE A 296 -10.54 -12.02 -1.87
C PHE A 296 -10.71 -10.73 -1.03
N GLU A 297 -10.47 -9.57 -1.65
CA GLU A 297 -10.71 -8.27 -1.02
C GLU A 297 -12.16 -8.07 -0.60
N ASP A 298 -13.14 -8.51 -1.41
CA ASP A 298 -14.56 -8.41 -1.09
C ASP A 298 -14.86 -9.19 0.21
N ALA A 299 -14.34 -10.43 0.29
CA ALA A 299 -14.52 -11.28 1.45
C ALA A 299 -13.77 -10.76 2.70
N PHE A 300 -12.57 -10.21 2.49
CA PHE A 300 -11.79 -9.60 3.55
C PHE A 300 -12.53 -8.41 4.18
N ILE A 301 -13.04 -7.50 3.35
CA ILE A 301 -13.79 -6.32 3.81
C ILE A 301 -15.10 -6.73 4.48
N ASP A 302 -15.84 -7.69 3.91
CA ASP A 302 -17.09 -8.21 4.50
C ASP A 302 -16.86 -8.81 5.89
N LEU A 303 -15.76 -9.55 6.07
CA LEU A 303 -15.38 -10.16 7.35
C LEU A 303 -15.03 -9.13 8.43
N LEU A 304 -14.51 -7.97 8.01
CA LEU A 304 -14.20 -6.83 8.88
C LEU A 304 -15.44 -5.96 9.19
N GLY A 305 -16.62 -6.31 8.68
CA GLY A 305 -17.87 -5.60 8.94
C GLY A 305 -18.28 -4.61 7.85
N GLY A 306 -17.65 -4.67 6.67
CA GLY A 306 -17.92 -3.76 5.55
C GLY A 306 -17.13 -2.46 5.61
N ALA A 307 -17.47 -1.51 4.72
CA ALA A 307 -16.84 -0.20 4.71
C ALA A 307 -17.20 0.59 5.98
N ALA A 308 -16.18 0.92 6.77
CA ALA A 308 -16.36 1.69 8.01
C ALA A 308 -16.95 3.10 7.76
N PHE A 309 -16.85 3.60 6.53
CA PHE A 309 -17.30 4.93 6.14
C PHE A 309 -18.11 4.87 4.84
N THR A 310 -19.35 5.31 4.91
CA THR A 310 -20.22 5.49 3.73
C THR A 310 -20.04 6.85 3.06
N GLN A 311 -19.47 7.82 3.77
CA GLN A 311 -19.21 9.18 3.27
C GLN A 311 -17.97 9.78 3.92
N SER A 312 -17.21 10.55 3.11
CA SER A 312 -16.10 11.35 3.64
C SER A 312 -16.63 12.64 4.29
N PRO A 313 -16.21 12.97 5.51
CA PRO A 313 -16.54 14.24 6.14
C PRO A 313 -15.91 15.45 5.42
N LEU A 314 -14.91 15.25 4.55
CA LEU A 314 -14.22 16.32 3.83
C LEU A 314 -15.15 17.10 2.89
N GLY A 315 -16.15 16.44 2.29
CA GLY A 315 -17.14 17.11 1.45
C GLY A 315 -17.94 18.21 2.14
N ALA A 316 -18.09 18.14 3.47
CA ALA A 316 -18.75 19.18 4.27
C ALA A 316 -17.79 20.29 4.76
N ILE A 317 -16.48 20.04 4.75
CA ILE A 317 -15.47 20.93 5.35
C ILE A 317 -14.79 21.80 4.30
N LEU A 318 -14.58 21.24 3.09
CA LEU A 318 -13.88 21.91 2.00
C LEU A 318 -14.84 22.81 1.20
N HIS A 319 -14.34 23.95 0.75
CA HIS A 319 -15.06 24.79 -0.20
C HIS A 319 -15.13 24.15 -1.59
N THR A 320 -16.09 24.58 -2.39
CA THR A 320 -16.16 24.16 -3.79
C THR A 320 -15.18 25.03 -4.60
N VAL A 321 -14.38 24.37 -5.44
CA VAL A 321 -13.46 25.05 -6.34
C VAL A 321 -14.21 25.50 -7.57
N ASP A 322 -14.16 26.79 -7.89
CA ASP A 322 -14.81 27.38 -9.06
C ASP A 322 -14.04 27.04 -10.35
N GLY A 323 -14.75 26.89 -11.46
CA GLY A 323 -14.21 26.64 -12.78
C GLY A 323 -15.03 25.66 -13.61
N THR A 324 -14.61 25.46 -14.86
CA THR A 324 -15.31 24.54 -15.78
C THR A 324 -14.62 23.18 -15.81
N PRO A 325 -15.35 22.07 -15.89
CA PRO A 325 -14.75 20.72 -15.91
C PRO A 325 -13.78 20.47 -17.08
N ASP A 326 -13.94 21.19 -18.20
CA ASP A 326 -13.06 21.03 -19.38
C ASP A 326 -11.79 21.88 -19.32
N GLU A 327 -11.64 22.74 -18.31
CA GLU A 327 -10.46 23.59 -18.14
C GLU A 327 -9.21 22.76 -17.87
N THR A 328 -8.15 22.97 -18.66
CA THR A 328 -6.84 22.37 -18.41
C THR A 328 -6.15 23.13 -17.28
N VAL A 329 -5.93 22.48 -16.15
CA VAL A 329 -5.32 23.08 -14.96
C VAL A 329 -3.87 22.62 -14.72
N ILE A 330 -3.47 21.47 -15.29
CA ILE A 330 -2.09 20.98 -15.26
C ILE A 330 -1.68 20.63 -16.68
N GLU A 331 -0.49 21.08 -17.09
CA GLU A 331 0.05 20.77 -18.42
C GLU A 331 1.57 20.58 -18.40
N ALA A 332 2.02 19.44 -18.91
CA ALA A 332 3.42 19.16 -19.19
C ALA A 332 3.67 19.27 -20.71
N ARG A 333 4.58 20.14 -21.13
CA ARG A 333 4.98 20.33 -22.53
C ARG A 333 6.44 19.98 -22.73
N GLN A 334 6.73 18.88 -23.43
CA GLN A 334 8.08 18.40 -23.73
C GLN A 334 8.98 18.35 -22.49
N LEU A 335 8.38 17.95 -21.35
CA LEU A 335 9.00 18.03 -20.05
C LEU A 335 10.15 17.04 -19.95
N THR A 336 11.36 17.55 -19.71
CA THR A 336 12.58 16.75 -19.69
C THR A 336 13.43 17.08 -18.45
N LYS A 337 13.94 16.03 -17.80
CA LYS A 337 14.92 16.16 -16.70
C LYS A 337 16.10 15.23 -16.91
N LYS A 338 17.29 15.81 -16.98
CA LYS A 338 18.56 15.10 -17.05
C LYS A 338 19.37 15.27 -15.77
N PHE A 339 20.04 14.21 -15.36
CA PHE A 339 21.05 14.19 -14.29
C PHE A 339 22.35 13.66 -14.92
N GLY A 340 23.25 14.58 -15.29
CA GLY A 340 24.36 14.26 -16.18
C GLY A 340 23.83 13.76 -17.53
N ASP A 341 24.31 12.60 -17.98
CA ASP A 341 23.87 11.96 -19.23
C ASP A 341 22.56 11.16 -19.09
N PHE A 342 22.12 10.91 -17.87
CA PHE A 342 20.90 10.14 -17.62
C PHE A 342 19.65 11.00 -17.70
N ALA A 343 18.73 10.65 -18.61
CA ALA A 343 17.42 11.28 -18.71
C ALA A 343 16.40 10.54 -17.82
N ALA A 344 16.10 11.12 -16.66
CA ALA A 344 15.10 10.58 -15.75
C ALA A 344 13.65 10.84 -16.22
N THR A 345 13.44 11.88 -17.03
CA THR A 345 12.21 12.22 -17.73
C THR A 345 12.59 12.74 -19.10
N ASP A 346 11.94 12.23 -20.16
CA ASP A 346 12.31 12.50 -21.55
C ASP A 346 11.09 12.90 -22.39
N HIS A 347 10.95 14.18 -22.71
CA HIS A 347 9.92 14.77 -23.57
C HIS A 347 8.48 14.39 -23.21
N VAL A 348 8.17 14.33 -21.91
CA VAL A 348 6.84 13.95 -21.42
C VAL A 348 5.82 15.05 -21.72
N ASN A 349 4.66 14.65 -22.26
CA ASN A 349 3.53 15.51 -22.58
C ASN A 349 2.23 14.93 -22.02
N PHE A 350 1.50 15.71 -21.25
CA PHE A 350 0.14 15.39 -20.79
C PHE A 350 -0.58 16.64 -20.32
N THR A 351 -1.90 16.54 -20.24
CA THR A 351 -2.79 17.56 -19.67
C THR A 351 -3.71 16.91 -18.64
N VAL A 352 -4.09 17.67 -17.59
CA VAL A 352 -5.07 17.26 -16.60
C VAL A 352 -6.16 18.33 -16.53
N LYS A 353 -7.41 17.89 -16.57
CA LYS A 353 -8.59 18.74 -16.50
C LYS A 353 -8.97 19.05 -15.05
N ARG A 354 -9.74 20.11 -14.83
CA ARG A 354 -10.29 20.47 -13.52
C ARG A 354 -11.23 19.38 -13.00
N GLY A 355 -11.08 19.04 -11.73
CA GLY A 355 -11.89 17.99 -11.09
C GLY A 355 -11.61 16.58 -11.62
N GLU A 356 -10.44 16.33 -12.21
CA GLU A 356 -10.00 15.03 -12.69
C GLU A 356 -9.02 14.39 -11.70
N ILE A 357 -9.08 13.07 -11.56
CA ILE A 357 -8.02 12.27 -10.94
C ILE A 357 -7.14 11.72 -12.06
N PHE A 358 -5.91 12.21 -12.16
CA PHE A 358 -4.93 11.76 -13.14
C PHE A 358 -3.81 10.95 -12.49
N GLY A 359 -3.68 9.68 -12.88
CA GLY A 359 -2.67 8.76 -12.36
C GLY A 359 -1.43 8.69 -13.24
N LEU A 360 -0.22 8.81 -12.68
CA LEU A 360 1.02 8.38 -13.32
C LEU A 360 1.39 6.99 -12.82
N LEU A 361 1.26 6.00 -13.69
CA LEU A 361 1.50 4.58 -13.40
C LEU A 361 2.81 4.11 -14.04
N GLY A 362 3.54 3.24 -13.37
CA GLY A 362 4.77 2.64 -13.89
C GLY A 362 5.68 2.07 -12.80
N PRO A 363 6.69 1.27 -13.17
CA PRO A 363 7.61 0.66 -12.21
C PRO A 363 8.47 1.68 -11.46
N ASN A 364 9.15 1.22 -10.41
CA ASN A 364 10.12 2.06 -9.70
C ASN A 364 11.28 2.43 -10.63
N GLY A 365 11.70 3.71 -10.56
CA GLY A 365 12.74 4.22 -11.46
C GLY A 365 12.25 4.63 -12.85
N ALA A 366 10.96 4.48 -13.17
CA ALA A 366 10.41 4.89 -14.48
C ALA A 366 10.40 6.41 -14.74
N GLY A 367 10.65 7.25 -13.73
CA GLY A 367 10.63 8.70 -13.85
C GLY A 367 9.39 9.38 -13.28
N LYS A 368 8.42 8.62 -12.70
CA LYS A 368 7.17 9.15 -12.11
C LYS A 368 7.42 10.28 -11.12
N SER A 369 8.14 10.01 -10.02
CA SER A 369 8.40 11.01 -8.97
C SER A 369 9.24 12.18 -9.46
N THR A 370 10.09 12.01 -10.50
CA THR A 370 10.83 13.10 -11.12
C THR A 370 9.89 14.03 -11.88
N THR A 371 9.01 13.47 -12.72
CA THR A 371 7.96 14.21 -13.43
C THR A 371 7.06 14.94 -12.44
N PHE A 372 6.61 14.24 -11.42
CA PHE A 372 5.75 14.74 -10.37
C PHE A 372 6.37 15.94 -9.62
N LYS A 373 7.62 15.83 -9.18
CA LYS A 373 8.35 16.94 -8.52
C LYS A 373 8.53 18.15 -9.42
N MET A 374 8.66 17.97 -10.75
CA MET A 374 8.67 19.08 -11.68
C MET A 374 7.31 19.77 -11.75
N MET A 375 6.21 18.99 -11.75
CA MET A 375 4.84 19.50 -11.76
C MET A 375 4.40 20.17 -10.46
N CYS A 376 5.10 19.89 -9.33
CA CYS A 376 4.92 20.60 -8.05
C CYS A 376 5.83 21.81 -7.89
N GLY A 377 6.69 22.12 -8.88
CA GLY A 377 7.69 23.17 -8.76
C GLY A 377 8.80 22.89 -7.73
N LEU A 378 8.98 21.62 -7.32
CA LEU A 378 10.03 21.18 -6.40
C LEU A 378 11.33 20.83 -7.14
N LEU A 379 11.27 20.63 -8.44
CA LEU A 379 12.40 20.32 -9.30
C LEU A 379 12.30 21.13 -10.60
N VAL A 380 13.36 21.85 -10.92
CA VAL A 380 13.43 22.62 -12.19
C VAL A 380 13.70 21.67 -13.36
N PRO A 381 12.87 21.68 -14.42
CA PRO A 381 13.13 20.89 -15.63
C PRO A 381 14.41 21.32 -16.34
N SER A 382 15.08 20.40 -17.02
CA SER A 382 16.23 20.70 -17.91
C SER A 382 15.77 21.37 -19.20
N SER A 383 14.62 20.96 -19.74
CA SER A 383 13.94 21.59 -20.89
C SER A 383 12.44 21.31 -20.82
N GLY A 384 11.66 21.96 -21.67
CA GLY A 384 10.20 21.90 -21.67
C GLY A 384 9.58 22.84 -20.63
N LYS A 385 8.27 22.70 -20.40
CA LYS A 385 7.49 23.53 -19.49
C LYS A 385 6.57 22.69 -18.61
N ALA A 386 6.45 23.08 -17.34
CA ALA A 386 5.46 22.62 -16.41
C ALA A 386 4.52 23.78 -16.08
N LEU A 387 3.26 23.68 -16.46
CA LEU A 387 2.24 24.71 -16.26
C LEU A 387 1.19 24.19 -15.26
N VAL A 388 0.84 25.02 -14.29
CA VAL A 388 -0.23 24.78 -13.33
C VAL A 388 -1.08 26.04 -13.23
N LEU A 389 -2.39 25.93 -13.44
CA LEU A 389 -3.34 27.06 -13.54
C LEU A 389 -2.80 28.12 -14.53
N ASN A 390 -2.29 27.70 -15.67
CA ASN A 390 -1.62 28.51 -16.67
C ASN A 390 -0.36 29.27 -16.21
N MET A 391 0.12 29.02 -14.98
CA MET A 391 1.36 29.59 -14.43
C MET A 391 2.55 28.67 -14.75
N ASP A 392 3.61 29.23 -15.36
CA ASP A 392 4.86 28.49 -15.56
C ASP A 392 5.60 28.35 -14.23
N LEU A 393 5.81 27.11 -13.78
CA LEU A 393 6.44 26.81 -12.50
C LEU A 393 7.92 27.22 -12.43
N LYS A 394 8.55 27.52 -13.54
CA LYS A 394 9.91 28.05 -13.57
C LYS A 394 9.97 29.51 -13.12
N THR A 395 8.93 30.29 -13.41
CA THR A 395 8.88 31.74 -13.15
C THR A 395 7.93 32.13 -12.03
N SER A 396 6.85 31.36 -11.83
CA SER A 396 5.73 31.70 -10.93
C SER A 396 5.48 30.63 -9.86
N SER A 397 6.51 29.87 -9.47
CA SER A 397 6.34 28.74 -8.53
C SER A 397 5.78 29.16 -7.16
N GLY A 398 6.08 30.37 -6.69
CA GLY A 398 5.58 30.86 -5.40
C GLY A 398 4.07 31.10 -5.39
N GLN A 399 3.52 31.66 -6.47
CA GLN A 399 2.06 31.86 -6.63
C GLN A 399 1.35 30.51 -6.82
N ALA A 400 1.88 29.66 -7.71
CA ALA A 400 1.29 28.35 -7.95
C ALA A 400 1.19 27.51 -6.68
N ARG A 401 2.21 27.52 -5.82
CA ARG A 401 2.21 26.74 -4.55
C ARG A 401 1.11 27.12 -3.57
N GLN A 402 0.54 28.29 -3.65
CA GLN A 402 -0.60 28.68 -2.81
C GLN A 402 -1.87 27.90 -3.16
N HIS A 403 -1.96 27.40 -4.40
CA HIS A 403 -3.06 26.58 -4.91
C HIS A 403 -2.76 25.08 -4.89
N LEU A 404 -1.54 24.68 -4.43
CA LEU A 404 -1.09 23.30 -4.49
C LEU A 404 -0.98 22.68 -3.11
N GLY A 405 -1.64 21.55 -2.88
CA GLY A 405 -1.33 20.62 -1.81
C GLY A 405 -0.37 19.54 -2.29
N TYR A 406 0.59 19.15 -1.47
CA TYR A 406 1.57 18.12 -1.80
C TYR A 406 1.74 17.11 -0.67
N MET A 407 1.60 15.84 -0.99
CA MET A 407 1.90 14.72 -0.11
C MET A 407 3.02 13.90 -0.73
N ALA A 408 4.17 13.87 -0.06
CA ALA A 408 5.35 13.13 -0.51
C ALA A 408 5.26 11.65 -0.13
N GLN A 409 5.91 10.79 -0.90
CA GLN A 409 6.01 9.34 -0.66
C GLN A 409 6.53 8.99 0.75
N LYS A 410 7.52 9.71 1.26
CA LYS A 410 7.99 9.62 2.65
C LYS A 410 7.35 10.76 3.46
N PHE A 411 6.05 10.69 3.67
CA PHE A 411 5.22 11.67 4.38
C PHE A 411 6.05 12.78 5.03
N SER A 412 6.35 13.89 4.40
CA SER A 412 7.22 14.99 4.89
C SER A 412 6.81 15.56 6.25
N LEU A 413 6.46 14.67 7.19
CA LEU A 413 6.07 14.96 8.57
C LEU A 413 7.29 15.03 9.49
N TYR A 414 7.20 15.85 10.49
CA TYR A 414 8.21 15.92 11.54
C TYR A 414 7.93 14.82 12.57
N GLY A 415 8.74 13.76 12.55
CA GLY A 415 8.54 12.56 13.35
C GLY A 415 8.57 12.78 14.85
N ASN A 416 9.43 13.70 15.31
CA ASN A 416 9.57 14.11 16.71
C ASN A 416 8.46 15.05 17.20
N LEU A 417 7.64 15.62 16.31
CA LEU A 417 6.48 16.42 16.68
C LEU A 417 5.25 15.54 16.85
N THR A 418 4.33 15.98 17.71
CA THR A 418 3.02 15.33 17.84
C THR A 418 2.14 15.60 16.63
N VAL A 419 1.04 14.87 16.50
CA VAL A 419 0.01 15.10 15.47
C VAL A 419 -0.46 16.56 15.50
N ALA A 420 -0.86 17.06 16.67
CA ALA A 420 -1.32 18.44 16.82
C ALA A 420 -0.23 19.48 16.47
N GLN A 421 1.02 19.20 16.81
CA GLN A 421 2.14 20.07 16.47
C GLN A 421 2.44 20.09 14.97
N ASN A 422 2.39 18.96 14.27
CA ASN A 422 2.51 18.91 12.82
C ASN A 422 1.40 19.74 12.15
N LEU A 423 0.14 19.54 12.53
CA LEU A 423 -0.99 20.30 11.98
C LEU A 423 -0.82 21.81 12.22
N ARG A 424 -0.35 22.21 13.41
CA ARG A 424 -0.06 23.62 13.74
C ARG A 424 1.08 24.17 12.90
N PHE A 425 2.14 23.39 12.69
CA PHE A 425 3.27 23.79 11.87
C PHE A 425 2.83 24.04 10.41
N PHE A 426 2.20 23.04 9.77
CA PHE A 426 1.80 23.15 8.37
C PHE A 426 0.74 24.23 8.14
N SER A 427 -0.26 24.36 9.01
CA SER A 427 -1.22 25.46 8.92
C SER A 427 -0.54 26.83 9.03
N GLY A 428 0.48 26.93 9.88
CA GLY A 428 1.29 28.14 10.03
C GLY A 428 2.11 28.49 8.79
N VAL A 429 2.65 27.48 8.09
CA VAL A 429 3.38 27.65 6.80
C VAL A 429 2.48 28.27 5.75
N TYR A 430 1.21 27.88 5.70
CA TYR A 430 0.19 28.43 4.80
C TYR A 430 -0.45 29.74 5.30
N GLY A 431 0.11 30.35 6.34
CA GLY A 431 -0.32 31.69 6.80
C GLY A 431 -1.48 31.72 7.78
N LEU A 432 -2.04 30.57 8.16
CA LEU A 432 -3.13 30.51 9.15
C LEU A 432 -2.61 30.92 10.55
N ARG A 433 -3.39 31.73 11.27
CA ARG A 433 -3.05 32.26 12.59
C ARG A 433 -4.27 32.32 13.50
N GLY A 434 -4.04 32.33 14.81
CA GLY A 434 -5.05 32.59 15.83
C GLY A 434 -6.21 31.61 15.81
N ARG A 435 -7.45 32.16 15.91
CA ARG A 435 -8.66 31.36 15.98
C ARG A 435 -8.93 30.58 14.68
N ALA A 436 -8.71 31.18 13.52
CA ALA A 436 -8.91 30.51 12.24
C ALA A 436 -7.99 29.25 12.08
N GLN A 437 -6.74 29.34 12.57
CA GLN A 437 -5.83 28.21 12.61
C GLN A 437 -6.37 27.09 13.54
N GLN A 438 -6.81 27.45 14.74
CA GLN A 438 -7.31 26.46 15.70
C GLN A 438 -8.58 25.78 15.21
N ASP A 439 -9.53 26.55 14.65
CA ASP A 439 -10.79 26.02 14.09
C ASP A 439 -10.50 25.05 12.93
N LYS A 440 -9.52 25.39 12.05
CA LYS A 440 -9.12 24.53 10.95
C LYS A 440 -8.45 23.24 11.45
N ILE A 441 -7.56 23.31 12.42
CA ILE A 441 -6.92 22.14 13.03
C ILE A 441 -7.99 21.22 13.63
N THR A 442 -8.95 21.76 14.40
CA THR A 442 -10.01 20.97 15.02
C THR A 442 -10.82 20.22 13.96
N ARG A 443 -11.25 20.90 12.88
CA ARG A 443 -11.99 20.26 11.78
C ARG A 443 -11.18 19.13 11.12
N MET A 444 -9.88 19.33 10.90
CA MET A 444 -9.03 18.29 10.30
C MET A 444 -8.81 17.12 11.25
N VAL A 445 -8.61 17.37 12.54
CA VAL A 445 -8.49 16.32 13.57
C VAL A 445 -9.75 15.45 13.61
N ASP A 446 -10.94 16.08 13.58
CA ASP A 446 -12.21 15.36 13.59
C ASP A 446 -12.44 14.59 12.28
N ALA A 447 -12.17 15.21 11.12
CA ALA A 447 -12.40 14.62 9.80
C ALA A 447 -11.52 13.38 9.54
N PHE A 448 -10.29 13.38 10.05
CA PHE A 448 -9.33 12.28 9.87
C PHE A 448 -9.25 11.34 11.07
N GLY A 449 -10.13 11.47 12.07
CA GLY A 449 -10.16 10.60 13.25
C GLY A 449 -8.88 10.64 14.09
N LEU A 450 -8.18 11.79 14.14
CA LEU A 450 -6.87 11.93 14.79
C LEU A 450 -6.97 12.35 16.27
N LYS A 451 -8.16 12.52 16.83
CA LYS A 451 -8.38 13.05 18.18
C LYS A 451 -7.70 12.24 19.27
N ALA A 452 -7.85 10.91 19.23
CA ALA A 452 -7.29 10.02 20.26
C ALA A 452 -5.76 9.98 20.27
N ILE A 453 -5.10 10.40 19.19
CA ILE A 453 -3.66 10.35 19.01
C ILE A 453 -3.01 11.74 18.85
N ALA A 454 -3.79 12.82 19.11
CA ALA A 454 -3.35 14.21 18.86
C ALA A 454 -2.03 14.58 19.56
N ASP A 455 -1.79 14.01 20.73
CA ASP A 455 -0.59 14.26 21.56
C ASP A 455 0.52 13.21 21.38
N GLN A 456 0.32 12.21 20.48
CA GLN A 456 1.35 11.22 20.22
C GLN A 456 2.38 11.72 19.20
N ALA A 457 3.65 11.35 19.41
CA ALA A 457 4.72 11.63 18.46
C ALA A 457 4.48 10.90 17.14
N THR A 458 4.66 11.60 16.03
CA THR A 458 4.35 11.07 14.69
C THR A 458 5.17 9.82 14.33
N ASP A 459 6.43 9.73 14.78
CA ASP A 459 7.25 8.52 14.51
C ASP A 459 6.70 7.25 15.16
N ALA A 460 5.96 7.39 16.26
CA ALA A 460 5.35 6.25 16.97
C ALA A 460 4.05 5.76 16.32
N LEU A 461 3.47 6.50 15.37
CA LEU A 461 2.19 6.16 14.76
C LEU A 461 2.31 5.01 13.76
N PRO A 462 1.30 4.14 13.64
CA PRO A 462 1.10 3.26 12.50
C PRO A 462 1.05 4.02 11.17
N LEU A 463 1.36 3.34 10.07
CA LEU A 463 1.50 3.95 8.76
C LEU A 463 0.22 4.64 8.28
N GLY A 464 -0.95 4.00 8.46
CA GLY A 464 -2.24 4.58 8.08
C GLY A 464 -2.55 5.91 8.78
N PHE A 465 -2.18 6.05 10.07
CA PHE A 465 -2.34 7.34 10.77
C PHE A 465 -1.37 8.41 10.26
N LYS A 466 -0.13 8.03 9.90
CA LYS A 466 0.82 8.95 9.25
C LYS A 466 0.28 9.44 7.92
N GLN A 467 -0.33 8.56 7.15
CA GLN A 467 -0.96 8.89 5.88
C GLN A 467 -2.12 9.89 6.07
N ARG A 468 -3.05 9.62 6.99
CA ARG A 468 -4.16 10.54 7.32
C ARG A 468 -3.64 11.91 7.76
N LEU A 469 -2.63 11.94 8.62
CA LEU A 469 -2.01 13.18 9.06
C LEU A 469 -1.34 13.93 7.90
N ALA A 470 -0.63 13.24 7.01
CA ALA A 470 0.02 13.85 5.85
C ALA A 470 -1.00 14.48 4.89
N LEU A 471 -2.10 13.77 4.62
CA LEU A 471 -3.20 14.30 3.81
C LEU A 471 -3.85 15.51 4.50
N ALA A 472 -4.13 15.43 5.81
CA ALA A 472 -4.66 16.56 6.58
C ALA A 472 -3.75 17.79 6.49
N CYS A 473 -2.43 17.61 6.62
CA CYS A 473 -1.46 18.69 6.47
C CYS A 473 -1.46 19.30 5.07
N ALA A 474 -1.57 18.48 4.02
CA ALA A 474 -1.62 18.93 2.64
C ALA A 474 -2.90 19.73 2.30
N LEU A 475 -3.97 19.53 3.07
CA LEU A 475 -5.28 20.17 2.88
C LEU A 475 -5.51 21.41 3.77
N MET A 476 -4.54 21.80 4.60
CA MET A 476 -4.72 22.91 5.56
C MET A 476 -5.15 24.23 4.92
N HIS A 477 -4.68 24.53 3.72
CA HIS A 477 -4.95 25.76 2.97
C HIS A 477 -6.02 25.60 1.90
N GLU A 478 -6.71 24.46 1.86
CA GLU A 478 -7.76 24.11 0.89
C GLU A 478 -7.31 24.32 -0.56
N PRO A 479 -6.32 23.54 -1.04
CA PRO A 479 -5.75 23.70 -2.37
C PRO A 479 -6.75 23.35 -3.49
N ASP A 480 -6.62 24.04 -4.64
CA ASP A 480 -7.36 23.72 -5.87
C ASP A 480 -6.86 22.42 -6.53
N ILE A 481 -5.57 22.13 -6.34
CA ILE A 481 -4.88 20.98 -6.93
C ILE A 481 -4.12 20.23 -5.85
N LEU A 482 -4.27 18.91 -5.81
CA LEU A 482 -3.61 18.03 -4.87
C LEU A 482 -2.67 17.08 -5.61
N PHE A 483 -1.42 17.08 -5.19
CA PHE A 483 -0.38 16.18 -5.67
C PHE A 483 -0.06 15.11 -4.61
N LEU A 484 -0.18 13.82 -5.00
CA LEU A 484 -0.03 12.67 -4.11
C LEU A 484 1.02 11.70 -4.68
N ASP A 485 2.19 11.60 -4.05
CA ASP A 485 3.28 10.73 -4.49
C ASP A 485 3.23 9.39 -3.75
N GLU A 486 2.74 8.34 -4.42
CA GLU A 486 2.52 6.97 -3.88
C GLU A 486 1.80 6.98 -2.51
N PRO A 487 0.62 7.60 -2.41
CA PRO A 487 0.03 7.96 -1.12
C PRO A 487 -0.39 6.75 -0.27
N THR A 488 -0.68 5.60 -0.87
CA THR A 488 -1.20 4.41 -0.19
C THR A 488 -0.21 3.26 -0.17
N SER A 489 1.06 3.53 -0.51
CA SER A 489 2.12 2.52 -0.47
C SER A 489 2.34 1.99 0.94
N GLY A 490 2.19 0.67 1.13
CA GLY A 490 2.34 -0.01 2.42
C GLY A 490 1.15 0.15 3.37
N VAL A 491 0.05 0.75 2.92
CA VAL A 491 -1.15 0.96 3.72
C VAL A 491 -2.13 -0.21 3.52
N ASP A 492 -2.78 -0.63 4.59
CA ASP A 492 -3.75 -1.71 4.57
C ASP A 492 -5.00 -1.39 3.70
N PRO A 493 -5.75 -2.41 3.24
CA PRO A 493 -6.88 -2.21 2.31
C PRO A 493 -8.00 -1.33 2.86
N LEU A 494 -8.32 -1.40 4.16
CA LEU A 494 -9.36 -0.56 4.76
C LEU A 494 -8.97 0.91 4.73
N THR A 495 -7.76 1.21 5.20
CA THR A 495 -7.22 2.58 5.19
C THR A 495 -7.06 3.10 3.75
N ARG A 496 -6.71 2.23 2.78
CA ARG A 496 -6.67 2.59 1.35
C ARG A 496 -8.04 2.98 0.84
N ARG A 497 -9.10 2.21 1.14
CA ARG A 497 -10.48 2.54 0.74
C ARG A 497 -10.95 3.86 1.32
N GLU A 498 -10.71 4.09 2.61
CA GLU A 498 -11.02 5.36 3.27
C GLU A 498 -10.30 6.53 2.58
N PHE A 499 -9.03 6.37 2.27
CA PHE A 499 -8.24 7.38 1.57
C PHE A 499 -8.86 7.75 0.20
N TRP A 500 -9.21 6.75 -0.62
CA TRP A 500 -9.84 6.99 -1.91
C TRP A 500 -11.25 7.58 -1.79
N LEU A 501 -11.99 7.26 -0.74
CA LEU A 501 -13.26 7.91 -0.44
C LEU A 501 -13.06 9.41 -0.15
N HIS A 502 -12.02 9.77 0.59
CA HIS A 502 -11.64 11.16 0.81
C HIS A 502 -11.29 11.87 -0.50
N ILE A 503 -10.48 11.25 -1.36
CA ILE A 503 -10.10 11.79 -2.66
C ILE A 503 -11.33 12.03 -3.54
N ASN A 504 -12.21 11.04 -3.69
CA ASN A 504 -13.42 11.18 -4.48
C ASN A 504 -14.31 12.34 -4.00
N SER A 505 -14.45 12.49 -2.68
CA SER A 505 -15.24 13.60 -2.10
C SER A 505 -14.63 14.97 -2.38
N MET A 506 -13.31 15.09 -2.44
CA MET A 506 -12.62 16.33 -2.82
C MET A 506 -12.81 16.66 -4.30
N VAL A 507 -12.72 15.66 -5.16
CA VAL A 507 -12.89 15.82 -6.61
C VAL A 507 -14.31 16.25 -6.96
N GLU A 508 -15.33 15.78 -6.24
CA GLU A 508 -16.71 16.28 -6.38
C GLU A 508 -16.86 17.75 -6.00
N LYS A 509 -15.94 18.29 -5.21
CA LYS A 509 -15.85 19.72 -4.90
C LYS A 509 -15.02 20.53 -5.93
N GLY A 510 -14.58 19.88 -7.01
CA GLY A 510 -13.80 20.51 -8.07
C GLY A 510 -12.29 20.50 -7.83
N VAL A 511 -11.79 19.88 -6.76
CA VAL A 511 -10.35 19.72 -6.53
C VAL A 511 -9.79 18.77 -7.59
N THR A 512 -8.71 19.17 -8.24
CA THR A 512 -8.00 18.32 -9.21
C THR A 512 -6.92 17.50 -8.50
N VAL A 513 -6.83 16.21 -8.79
CA VAL A 513 -5.87 15.33 -8.12
C VAL A 513 -4.92 14.70 -9.13
N MET A 514 -3.63 14.82 -8.88
CA MET A 514 -2.61 14.09 -9.60
C MET A 514 -1.93 13.11 -8.64
N VAL A 515 -1.92 11.82 -9.00
CA VAL A 515 -1.36 10.76 -8.14
C VAL A 515 -0.30 9.97 -8.88
N THR A 516 0.77 9.58 -8.20
CA THR A 516 1.68 8.56 -8.69
C THR A 516 1.39 7.25 -7.99
N THR A 517 1.43 6.15 -8.71
CA THR A 517 1.31 4.82 -8.14
C THR A 517 2.06 3.78 -8.98
N HIS A 518 2.37 2.67 -8.37
CA HIS A 518 2.85 1.46 -9.04
C HIS A 518 1.85 0.30 -8.90
N PHE A 519 0.70 0.55 -8.24
CA PHE A 519 -0.37 -0.43 -8.05
C PHE A 519 -1.41 -0.30 -9.17
N MET A 520 -1.68 -1.41 -9.87
CA MET A 520 -2.69 -1.46 -10.92
C MET A 520 -4.11 -1.22 -10.37
N ASP A 521 -4.39 -1.73 -9.17
CA ASP A 521 -5.71 -1.55 -8.54
C ASP A 521 -6.01 -0.08 -8.23
N GLU A 522 -4.97 0.72 -7.90
CA GLU A 522 -5.15 2.16 -7.67
C GLU A 522 -5.43 2.94 -8.96
N ALA A 523 -4.96 2.42 -10.09
CA ALA A 523 -5.25 3.01 -11.38
C ALA A 523 -6.74 3.01 -11.70
N GLU A 524 -7.50 2.05 -11.18
CA GLU A 524 -8.97 1.94 -11.37
C GLU A 524 -9.74 3.11 -10.74
N TYR A 525 -9.17 3.77 -9.72
CA TYR A 525 -9.77 4.96 -9.11
C TYR A 525 -9.53 6.25 -9.92
N CYS A 526 -8.60 6.20 -10.89
CA CYS A 526 -8.27 7.37 -11.70
C CYS A 526 -9.24 7.52 -12.88
N ASP A 527 -9.60 8.76 -13.22
CA ASP A 527 -10.37 9.05 -14.44
C ASP A 527 -9.54 8.79 -15.70
N ARG A 528 -8.26 9.17 -15.64
CA ARG A 528 -7.27 8.90 -16.69
C ARG A 528 -5.91 8.54 -16.10
N ILE A 529 -5.14 7.76 -16.86
CA ILE A 529 -3.82 7.29 -16.47
C ILE A 529 -2.82 7.64 -17.56
N GLY A 530 -1.61 7.97 -17.15
CA GLY A 530 -0.43 8.03 -17.98
C GLY A 530 0.55 6.92 -17.59
N LEU A 531 0.84 6.00 -18.52
CA LEU A 531 1.84 4.95 -18.31
C LEU A 531 3.24 5.50 -18.56
N VAL A 532 4.11 5.41 -17.56
CA VAL A 532 5.48 5.91 -17.62
C VAL A 532 6.47 4.75 -17.59
N TYR A 533 7.34 4.71 -18.59
CA TYR A 533 8.40 3.71 -18.69
C TYR A 533 9.69 4.35 -19.20
N ARG A 534 10.82 4.09 -18.53
CA ARG A 534 12.17 4.64 -18.88
C ARG A 534 12.17 6.14 -19.16
N GLY A 535 11.47 6.91 -18.34
CA GLY A 535 11.39 8.37 -18.45
C GLY A 535 10.41 8.91 -19.49
N LYS A 536 9.70 8.05 -20.22
CA LYS A 536 8.74 8.43 -21.27
C LYS A 536 7.33 8.10 -20.88
N LEU A 537 6.38 8.92 -21.32
CA LEU A 537 4.96 8.59 -21.29
C LEU A 537 4.66 7.74 -22.53
N ILE A 538 4.40 6.45 -22.33
CA ILE A 538 4.20 5.48 -23.43
C ILE A 538 2.76 5.35 -23.87
N ALA A 539 1.80 5.60 -22.97
CA ALA A 539 0.37 5.60 -23.26
C ALA A 539 -0.38 6.50 -22.28
N SER A 540 -1.54 7.01 -22.67
CA SER A 540 -2.44 7.75 -21.77
C SER A 540 -3.89 7.57 -22.21
N GLY A 541 -4.77 7.29 -21.25
CA GLY A 541 -6.21 7.07 -21.50
C GLY A 541 -6.95 6.72 -20.22
N THR A 542 -8.23 6.38 -20.34
CA THR A 542 -8.99 5.78 -19.22
C THR A 542 -8.45 4.38 -18.93
N PRO A 543 -8.60 3.85 -17.69
CA PRO A 543 -8.19 2.49 -17.35
C PRO A 543 -8.69 1.44 -18.34
N ASP A 544 -9.97 1.50 -18.68
CA ASP A 544 -10.60 0.54 -19.62
C ASP A 544 -10.06 0.66 -21.06
N ALA A 545 -9.81 1.89 -21.53
CA ALA A 545 -9.24 2.10 -22.87
C ALA A 545 -7.82 1.54 -22.98
N LEU A 546 -7.02 1.65 -21.92
CA LEU A 546 -5.67 1.12 -21.88
C LEU A 546 -5.66 -0.42 -21.81
N LYS A 547 -6.59 -1.03 -21.05
CA LYS A 547 -6.78 -2.48 -21.02
C LYS A 547 -7.20 -3.05 -22.38
N ALA A 548 -8.12 -2.37 -23.07
CA ALA A 548 -8.56 -2.80 -24.41
C ALA A 548 -7.40 -2.80 -25.43
N GLN A 549 -6.53 -1.78 -25.38
CA GLN A 549 -5.35 -1.72 -26.25
C GLN A 549 -4.37 -2.88 -26.04
N THR A 550 -4.21 -3.37 -24.81
CA THR A 550 -3.35 -4.52 -24.51
C THR A 550 -3.98 -5.84 -24.97
N ALA A 551 -5.30 -6.01 -24.81
CA ALA A 551 -6.00 -7.19 -25.29
C ALA A 551 -5.96 -7.35 -26.83
N ASP A 552 -6.04 -6.23 -27.56
CA ASP A 552 -5.91 -6.23 -29.02
C ASP A 552 -4.47 -6.54 -29.48
N ALA A 553 -3.45 -6.12 -28.70
CA ALA A 553 -2.04 -6.40 -29.01
C ALA A 553 -1.68 -7.88 -28.79
N GLU A 554 -2.25 -8.56 -27.81
CA GLU A 554 -2.06 -9.99 -27.57
C GLU A 554 -2.62 -10.86 -28.73
N HIS A 555 -3.62 -10.36 -29.46
CA HIS A 555 -4.17 -11.04 -30.64
C HIS A 555 -3.36 -10.80 -31.93
N THR A 556 -2.46 -9.81 -31.95
CA THR A 556 -1.74 -9.40 -33.18
C THR A 556 -0.25 -9.73 -33.17
N ASP A 557 0.39 -9.97 -32.02
CA ASP A 557 1.83 -10.29 -31.97
C ASP A 557 2.21 -11.09 -30.72
N PRO A 558 2.43 -12.43 -30.84
CA PRO A 558 2.85 -13.28 -29.73
C PRO A 558 4.28 -12.98 -29.22
N THR A 559 5.00 -12.03 -29.79
CA THR A 559 6.36 -11.65 -29.35
C THR A 559 6.38 -10.51 -28.31
N MET A 560 5.24 -9.85 -28.05
CA MET A 560 5.13 -8.77 -27.06
C MET A 560 4.94 -9.22 -25.59
N GLU A 561 4.75 -10.52 -25.34
CA GLU A 561 4.62 -11.07 -23.97
C GLU A 561 5.85 -10.82 -23.08
N HIS A 562 6.99 -10.42 -23.66
CA HIS A 562 8.23 -10.19 -22.91
C HIS A 562 8.53 -8.75 -22.51
N GLU A 563 7.77 -7.74 -22.99
CA GLU A 563 8.06 -6.34 -22.69
C GLU A 563 7.14 -5.69 -21.64
N ILE A 564 5.97 -6.28 -21.33
CA ILE A 564 4.98 -5.71 -20.40
C ILE A 564 4.67 -6.64 -19.20
N GLY A 565 5.19 -7.89 -19.22
CA GLY A 565 5.03 -8.87 -18.16
C GLY A 565 5.86 -8.61 -16.89
#